data_1064ed3507d3c3b4a9f149fe95391212
#
_entry.id   1064ed3507d3c3b4a9f149fe95391212
#
_cell.length_a   1.000
_cell.length_b   1.000
_cell.length_c   1.000
_cell.angle_alpha   90.00
_cell.angle_beta   90.00
_cell.angle_gamma   90.00
#
_symmetry.space_group_name_H-M   'P 1'
#
loop_
_entity.id
_entity.type
_entity.pdbx_description
1 polymer ?
#
loop_
_entity_poly.entity_id
_entity_poly.type
_entity_poly.pdbx_seq_one_letter_code
_entity_poly.pdbx_strand_id
1 'polypeptide(L)'
;MSIETGAPGDLLSAHPETAYFWGRVAADGECEDGCVTVRTSDETAARRLASVAGAERADHRIVEREYAHDTSITRTEDEYTVQVLGGLADRASAALGLPFDGQAGGYRFDTLAAHDRQLLRGLLEGCGTVCFKSDDEAVGVSFVHEDERLLRTVQSLLDSAPVDAPYDDLADASSGYWFGVADDAVPDLADWVYDGSEETGLFAPSRRRKLRKSVERVR
;
A
#
# COMPACT_ATOMS: atom_id res chain seq x y z
N MET A 1 3.73 3.26 -27.08
CA MET A 1 2.26 3.21 -27.12
C MET A 1 1.81 3.79 -25.80
N SER A 2 1.39 5.07 -25.80
CA SER A 2 0.93 5.72 -24.55
C SER A 2 -0.44 5.13 -24.24
N ILE A 3 -0.53 4.42 -23.10
CA ILE A 3 -1.81 4.03 -22.55
C ILE A 3 -2.41 5.32 -21.98
N GLU A 4 -3.35 5.92 -22.67
CA GLU A 4 -4.26 6.91 -22.10
C GLU A 4 -5.15 6.15 -21.10
N THR A 5 -4.63 5.94 -19.90
CA THR A 5 -5.47 5.64 -18.75
C THR A 5 -6.12 6.97 -18.40
N GLY A 6 -7.42 7.07 -18.71
CA GLY A 6 -8.19 8.24 -18.30
C GLY A 6 -8.18 8.33 -16.79
N ALA A 7 -7.35 9.23 -16.25
CA ALA A 7 -7.38 9.51 -14.81
C ALA A 7 -8.83 9.81 -14.42
N PRO A 8 -9.36 9.22 -13.37
CA PRO A 8 -10.73 9.47 -12.95
C PRO A 8 -10.89 10.96 -12.65
N GLY A 9 -11.93 11.58 -13.18
CA GLY A 9 -12.19 13.00 -12.94
C GLY A 9 -12.48 13.36 -11.48
N ASP A 10 -12.70 12.35 -10.64
CA ASP A 10 -12.84 12.48 -9.17
C ASP A 10 -12.12 11.29 -8.49
N LEU A 11 -11.14 11.61 -7.64
CA LEU A 11 -10.38 10.64 -6.87
C LEU A 11 -11.22 9.86 -5.84
N LEU A 12 -12.44 10.27 -5.54
CA LEU A 12 -13.37 9.55 -4.67
C LEU A 12 -14.32 8.62 -5.43
N SER A 13 -14.25 8.58 -6.77
CA SER A 13 -15.05 7.65 -7.56
C SER A 13 -14.54 6.21 -7.45
N ALA A 14 -15.43 5.23 -7.58
CA ALA A 14 -15.07 3.81 -7.62
C ALA A 14 -14.36 3.47 -8.94
N HIS A 15 -13.03 3.39 -8.89
CA HIS A 15 -12.17 3.08 -10.02
C HIS A 15 -10.91 2.32 -9.56
N PRO A 16 -10.31 1.43 -10.38
CA PRO A 16 -9.09 0.70 -9.99
C PRO A 16 -7.93 1.62 -9.54
N GLU A 17 -7.75 2.75 -10.24
CA GLU A 17 -6.69 3.72 -9.92
C GLU A 17 -6.93 4.42 -8.59
N THR A 18 -8.17 4.80 -8.30
CA THR A 18 -8.52 5.45 -7.03
C THR A 18 -8.40 4.48 -5.86
N ALA A 19 -8.82 3.22 -6.03
CA ALA A 19 -8.65 2.18 -5.02
C ALA A 19 -7.18 1.95 -4.69
N TYR A 20 -6.32 1.81 -5.71
CA TYR A 20 -4.88 1.69 -5.51
C TYR A 20 -4.29 2.93 -4.80
N PHE A 21 -4.65 4.13 -5.27
CA PHE A 21 -4.18 5.38 -4.68
C PHE A 21 -4.56 5.48 -3.20
N TRP A 22 -5.83 5.25 -2.85
CA TRP A 22 -6.28 5.33 -1.46
C TRP A 22 -5.74 4.21 -0.58
N GLY A 23 -5.47 3.03 -1.13
CA GLY A 23 -4.73 1.98 -0.43
C GLY A 23 -3.32 2.43 -0.05
N ARG A 24 -2.62 3.14 -0.95
CA ARG A 24 -1.32 3.72 -0.67
C ARG A 24 -1.40 4.84 0.37
N VAL A 25 -2.34 5.77 0.23
CA VAL A 25 -2.53 6.87 1.19
C VAL A 25 -2.86 6.33 2.58
N ALA A 26 -3.76 5.34 2.68
CA ALA A 26 -4.12 4.74 3.96
C ALA A 26 -2.96 4.03 4.66
N ALA A 27 -2.03 3.46 3.90
CA ALA A 27 -0.94 2.64 4.42
C ALA A 27 0.30 3.43 4.85
N ASP A 28 0.68 4.47 4.09
CA ASP A 28 1.91 5.24 4.32
C ASP A 28 1.78 6.72 3.91
N GLY A 29 0.54 7.20 3.76
CA GLY A 29 0.24 8.58 3.45
C GLY A 29 -0.30 9.38 4.63
N GLU A 30 -0.57 10.64 4.38
CA GLU A 30 -1.11 11.59 5.36
C GLU A 30 -2.23 12.42 4.72
N CYS A 31 -3.30 12.66 5.47
CA CYS A 31 -4.33 13.62 5.12
C CYS A 31 -4.32 14.74 6.18
N GLU A 32 -3.91 15.92 5.75
CA GLU A 32 -3.86 17.12 6.57
C GLU A 32 -4.71 18.24 5.93
N ASP A 33 -4.97 19.31 6.66
CA ASP A 33 -5.72 20.44 6.11
C ASP A 33 -5.07 20.95 4.82
N GLY A 34 -5.87 20.88 3.74
CA GLY A 34 -5.46 21.33 2.41
C GLY A 34 -4.47 20.42 1.67
N CYS A 35 -4.09 19.24 2.19
CA CYS A 35 -3.12 18.37 1.52
C CYS A 35 -3.33 16.88 1.76
N VAL A 36 -3.25 16.08 0.70
CA VAL A 36 -3.04 14.63 0.77
C VAL A 36 -1.61 14.33 0.32
N THR A 37 -0.85 13.63 1.16
CA THR A 37 0.54 13.25 0.87
C THR A 37 0.67 11.74 0.81
N VAL A 38 1.39 11.22 -0.19
CA VAL A 38 1.80 9.81 -0.23
C VAL A 38 3.27 9.70 -0.59
N ARG A 39 4.00 8.82 0.09
CA ARG A 39 5.44 8.62 -0.10
C ARG A 39 5.73 7.24 -0.67
N THR A 40 6.82 7.12 -1.42
CA THR A 40 7.33 5.85 -1.93
C THR A 40 8.81 5.94 -2.22
N SER A 41 9.53 4.83 -2.12
CA SER A 41 10.94 4.74 -2.56
C SER A 41 11.08 4.35 -4.04
N ASP A 42 9.97 4.18 -4.77
CA ASP A 42 9.97 3.73 -6.16
C ASP A 42 9.51 4.87 -7.08
N GLU A 43 10.41 5.36 -7.93
CA GLU A 43 10.13 6.47 -8.86
C GLU A 43 8.97 6.16 -9.81
N THR A 44 8.89 4.91 -10.30
CA THR A 44 7.82 4.52 -11.22
C THR A 44 6.46 4.55 -10.53
N ALA A 45 6.40 4.05 -9.28
CA ALA A 45 5.20 4.13 -8.46
C ALA A 45 4.81 5.59 -8.17
N ALA A 46 5.80 6.44 -7.84
CA ALA A 46 5.56 7.86 -7.60
C ALA A 46 4.95 8.58 -8.82
N ARG A 47 5.53 8.36 -10.00
CA ARG A 47 5.00 8.91 -11.26
C ARG A 47 3.58 8.43 -11.54
N ARG A 48 3.30 7.17 -11.24
CA ARG A 48 1.96 6.61 -11.44
C ARG A 48 0.94 7.21 -10.46
N LEU A 49 1.31 7.29 -9.17
CA LEU A 49 0.48 7.95 -8.15
C LEU A 49 0.21 9.42 -8.50
N ALA A 50 1.22 10.17 -8.93
CA ALA A 50 1.06 11.54 -9.39
C ALA A 50 0.09 11.64 -10.59
N SER A 51 0.24 10.75 -11.58
CA SER A 51 -0.66 10.69 -12.73
C SER A 51 -2.12 10.40 -12.33
N VAL A 52 -2.34 9.45 -11.43
CA VAL A 52 -3.68 9.12 -10.90
C VAL A 52 -4.27 10.31 -10.15
N ALA A 53 -3.46 10.97 -9.32
CA ALA A 53 -3.86 12.10 -8.50
C ALA A 53 -4.05 13.40 -9.29
N GLY A 54 -3.65 13.46 -10.58
CA GLY A 54 -3.60 14.69 -11.35
C GLY A 54 -2.58 15.70 -10.80
N ALA A 55 -1.58 15.22 -10.04
CA ALA A 55 -0.51 16.04 -9.52
C ALA A 55 0.52 16.34 -10.64
N GLU A 56 1.10 17.54 -10.61
CA GLU A 56 2.04 17.97 -11.66
C GLU A 56 3.33 17.13 -11.63
N ARG A 57 3.79 16.72 -10.44
CA ARG A 57 5.02 15.94 -10.24
C ARG A 57 5.06 15.27 -8.88
N ALA A 58 6.01 14.34 -8.73
CA ALA A 58 6.47 13.84 -7.44
C ALA A 58 7.78 14.56 -7.07
N ASP A 59 7.87 15.07 -5.85
CA ASP A 59 9.11 15.61 -5.31
C ASP A 59 10.03 14.46 -4.91
N HIS A 60 11.34 14.64 -5.11
CA HIS A 60 12.36 13.64 -4.82
C HIS A 60 13.37 14.18 -3.81
N ARG A 61 13.69 13.37 -2.80
CA ARG A 61 14.80 13.62 -1.89
C ARG A 61 15.53 12.32 -1.55
N ILE A 62 16.74 12.45 -1.10
CA ILE A 62 17.51 11.34 -0.52
C ILE A 62 17.38 11.44 1.00
N VAL A 63 16.94 10.35 1.63
CA VAL A 63 16.77 10.28 3.09
C VAL A 63 17.74 9.25 3.68
N GLU A 64 18.28 9.57 4.84
CA GLU A 64 19.04 8.62 5.63
C GLU A 64 18.13 7.96 6.65
N ARG A 65 18.16 6.64 6.71
CA ARG A 65 17.40 5.85 7.67
C ARG A 65 18.34 4.93 8.45
N GLU A 66 18.20 4.91 9.75
CA GLU A 66 18.89 3.95 10.60
C GLU A 66 18.33 2.54 10.39
N TYR A 67 19.20 1.56 10.45
CA TYR A 67 18.78 0.16 10.30
C TYR A 67 18.06 -0.29 11.59
N ALA A 68 16.88 -0.89 11.45
CA ALA A 68 16.03 -1.25 12.61
C ALA A 68 16.70 -2.24 13.59
N HIS A 69 17.69 -3.00 13.14
CA HIS A 69 18.41 -3.99 13.97
C HIS A 69 19.79 -3.51 14.41
N ASP A 70 20.30 -2.42 13.83
CA ASP A 70 21.60 -1.84 14.18
C ASP A 70 21.62 -0.34 13.82
N THR A 71 21.35 0.50 14.80
CA THR A 71 21.28 1.96 14.62
C THR A 71 22.63 2.60 14.26
N SER A 72 23.73 1.85 14.33
CA SER A 72 25.04 2.31 13.86
C SER A 72 25.16 2.26 12.32
N ILE A 73 24.24 1.55 11.64
CA ILE A 73 24.22 1.43 10.19
C ILE A 73 23.18 2.38 9.62
N THR A 74 23.62 3.40 8.90
CA THR A 74 22.75 4.31 8.16
C THR A 74 22.63 3.83 6.72
N ARG A 75 21.40 3.76 6.24
CA ARG A 75 21.08 3.45 4.85
C ARG A 75 20.52 4.69 4.16
N THR A 76 21.04 4.98 2.98
CA THR A 76 20.53 6.05 2.13
C THR A 76 19.46 5.48 1.20
N GLU A 77 18.28 6.10 1.16
CA GLU A 77 17.18 5.70 0.31
C GLU A 77 16.61 6.89 -0.46
N ASP A 78 16.17 6.62 -1.70
CA ASP A 78 15.36 7.58 -2.45
C ASP A 78 13.96 7.64 -1.83
N GLU A 79 13.44 8.85 -1.63
CA GLU A 79 12.07 9.08 -1.23
C GLU A 79 11.40 10.04 -2.22
N TYR A 80 10.28 9.60 -2.77
CA TYR A 80 9.44 10.38 -3.67
C TYR A 80 8.15 10.72 -2.95
N THR A 81 7.75 11.99 -2.98
CA THR A 81 6.55 12.49 -2.33
C THR A 81 5.59 13.04 -3.39
N VAL A 82 4.37 12.51 -3.42
CA VAL A 82 3.27 13.01 -4.23
C VAL A 82 2.33 13.78 -3.31
N GLN A 83 2.02 15.02 -3.68
CA GLN A 83 1.12 15.89 -2.93
C GLN A 83 -0.05 16.33 -3.79
N VAL A 84 -1.25 16.26 -3.23
CA VAL A 84 -2.49 16.76 -3.83
C VAL A 84 -3.02 17.86 -2.93
N LEU A 85 -2.91 19.08 -3.42
CA LEU A 85 -3.35 20.27 -2.68
C LEU A 85 -4.84 20.55 -2.88
N GLY A 86 -5.47 21.16 -1.87
CA GLY A 86 -6.89 21.54 -1.87
C GLY A 86 -7.74 20.69 -0.93
N GLY A 87 -9.05 20.84 -0.98
CA GLY A 87 -10.01 20.20 -0.05
C GLY A 87 -10.24 18.70 -0.27
N LEU A 88 -9.27 17.98 -0.88
CA LEU A 88 -9.41 16.53 -1.09
C LEU A 88 -9.29 15.75 0.21
N ALA A 89 -8.42 16.18 1.12
CA ALA A 89 -8.17 15.50 2.39
C ALA A 89 -9.44 15.44 3.26
N ASP A 90 -10.13 16.56 3.41
CA ASP A 90 -11.42 16.64 4.15
C ASP A 90 -12.48 15.72 3.52
N ARG A 91 -12.60 15.77 2.19
CA ARG A 91 -13.55 14.94 1.45
C ARG A 91 -13.24 13.46 1.58
N ALA A 92 -11.96 13.08 1.54
CA ALA A 92 -11.51 11.71 1.69
C ALA A 92 -11.72 11.21 3.12
N SER A 93 -11.43 12.00 4.13
CA SER A 93 -11.74 11.68 5.52
C SER A 93 -13.24 11.45 5.71
N ALA A 94 -14.09 12.35 5.20
CA ALA A 94 -15.54 12.23 5.28
C ALA A 94 -16.08 11.00 4.54
N ALA A 95 -15.57 10.70 3.34
CA ALA A 95 -16.08 9.64 2.46
C ALA A 95 -15.49 8.27 2.81
N LEU A 96 -14.15 8.19 2.98
CA LEU A 96 -13.42 6.94 3.15
C LEU A 96 -12.99 6.69 4.60
N GLY A 97 -13.25 7.63 5.51
CA GLY A 97 -12.86 7.51 6.92
C GLY A 97 -11.36 7.50 7.13
N LEU A 98 -10.60 8.15 6.28
CA LEU A 98 -9.14 8.27 6.47
C LEU A 98 -8.82 9.13 7.70
N PRO A 99 -7.70 8.85 8.41
CA PRO A 99 -7.20 9.76 9.43
C PRO A 99 -7.03 11.17 8.87
N PHE A 100 -7.35 12.18 9.68
CA PHE A 100 -7.26 13.58 9.27
C PHE A 100 -6.77 14.43 10.43
N ASP A 101 -5.76 15.26 10.23
CA ASP A 101 -5.16 16.14 11.26
C ASP A 101 -4.87 15.42 12.58
N GLY A 102 -4.28 14.22 12.51
CA GLY A 102 -3.94 13.43 13.69
C GLY A 102 -5.15 12.75 14.38
N GLN A 103 -6.36 12.88 13.82
CA GLN A 103 -7.52 12.15 14.32
C GLN A 103 -7.55 10.74 13.74
N ALA A 104 -7.91 9.77 14.58
CA ALA A 104 -7.99 8.38 14.18
C ALA A 104 -9.01 8.15 13.05
N GLY A 105 -8.64 7.30 12.08
CA GLY A 105 -9.50 6.91 10.97
C GLY A 105 -10.60 5.93 11.36
N GLY A 106 -11.58 5.77 10.48
CA GLY A 106 -12.64 4.75 10.57
C GLY A 106 -12.63 3.79 9.39
N TYR A 107 -11.82 4.03 8.37
CA TYR A 107 -11.57 3.22 7.16
C TYR A 107 -12.83 2.58 6.56
N ARG A 108 -13.57 3.35 5.78
CA ARG A 108 -14.80 2.94 5.09
C ARG A 108 -14.56 2.84 3.60
N PHE A 109 -14.09 1.69 3.13
CA PHE A 109 -13.76 1.48 1.73
C PHE A 109 -14.87 0.80 0.91
N ASP A 110 -16.09 0.70 1.45
CA ASP A 110 -17.24 0.05 0.79
C ASP A 110 -17.51 0.60 -0.62
N THR A 111 -17.28 1.90 -0.84
CA THR A 111 -17.42 2.53 -2.16
C THR A 111 -16.39 2.03 -3.17
N LEU A 112 -15.29 1.45 -2.71
CA LEU A 112 -14.20 0.92 -3.53
C LEU A 112 -14.24 -0.62 -3.62
N ALA A 113 -15.22 -1.31 -3.02
CA ALA A 113 -15.30 -2.77 -2.90
C ALA A 113 -15.22 -3.52 -4.24
N ALA A 114 -15.68 -2.91 -5.35
CA ALA A 114 -15.51 -3.49 -6.68
C ALA A 114 -14.03 -3.58 -7.11
N HIS A 115 -13.11 -2.95 -6.37
CA HIS A 115 -11.68 -2.83 -6.66
C HIS A 115 -10.80 -3.22 -5.48
N ASP A 116 -11.28 -4.14 -4.63
CA ASP A 116 -10.59 -4.61 -3.41
C ASP A 116 -9.17 -5.11 -3.70
N ARG A 117 -8.95 -5.77 -4.83
CA ARG A 117 -7.62 -6.21 -5.26
C ARG A 117 -6.63 -5.05 -5.40
N GLN A 118 -7.04 -3.95 -6.03
CA GLN A 118 -6.20 -2.77 -6.21
C GLN A 118 -6.00 -2.03 -4.88
N LEU A 119 -7.04 -1.96 -4.05
CA LEU A 119 -6.97 -1.39 -2.71
C LEU A 119 -5.99 -2.18 -1.85
N LEU A 120 -6.12 -3.51 -1.79
CA LEU A 120 -5.23 -4.39 -1.04
C LEU A 120 -3.80 -4.34 -1.56
N ARG A 121 -3.58 -4.21 -2.88
CA ARG A 121 -2.25 -3.98 -3.46
C ARG A 121 -1.63 -2.70 -2.95
N GLY A 122 -2.38 -1.60 -2.93
CA GLY A 122 -1.91 -0.33 -2.38
C GLY A 122 -1.50 -0.45 -0.91
N LEU A 123 -2.32 -1.11 -0.09
CA LEU A 123 -2.04 -1.39 1.31
C LEU A 123 -0.80 -2.27 1.49
N LEU A 124 -0.68 -3.36 0.72
CA LEU A 124 0.48 -4.25 0.76
C LEU A 124 1.79 -3.52 0.40
N GLU A 125 1.75 -2.62 -0.56
CA GLU A 125 2.93 -1.86 -0.98
C GLU A 125 3.30 -0.73 -0.01
N GLY A 126 2.36 -0.21 0.78
CA GLY A 126 2.60 0.81 1.79
C GLY A 126 3.02 0.22 3.14
N CYS A 127 2.17 -0.56 3.77
CA CYS A 127 2.42 -1.10 5.11
C CYS A 127 2.74 -2.61 5.15
N GLY A 128 2.81 -3.28 3.97
CA GLY A 128 3.19 -4.68 3.90
C GLY A 128 4.70 -4.90 3.92
N THR A 129 5.12 -5.99 4.53
CA THR A 129 6.50 -6.47 4.54
C THR A 129 6.57 -7.84 3.88
N VAL A 130 7.57 -8.04 3.02
CA VAL A 130 7.86 -9.32 2.38
C VAL A 130 9.22 -9.80 2.89
N CYS A 131 9.28 -11.01 3.43
CA CYS A 131 10.53 -11.64 3.83
C CYS A 131 10.63 -13.05 3.24
N PHE A 132 11.87 -13.46 2.91
CA PHE A 132 12.17 -14.84 2.60
C PHE A 132 12.72 -15.50 3.87
N LYS A 133 12.08 -16.56 4.34
CA LYS A 133 12.48 -17.36 5.50
C LYS A 133 13.36 -18.52 5.01
N SER A 134 14.68 -18.34 5.08
CA SER A 134 15.64 -19.31 4.52
C SER A 134 15.59 -20.66 5.20
N ASP A 135 15.30 -20.69 6.50
CA ASP A 135 15.30 -21.92 7.31
C ASP A 135 14.09 -22.81 7.00
N ASP A 136 12.97 -22.20 6.63
CA ASP A 136 11.71 -22.89 6.31
C ASP A 136 11.47 -22.98 4.80
N GLU A 137 12.38 -22.43 3.98
CA GLU A 137 12.18 -22.26 2.54
C GLU A 137 10.79 -21.66 2.20
N ALA A 138 10.36 -20.67 2.99
CA ALA A 138 9.05 -20.07 2.90
C ALA A 138 9.11 -18.56 2.61
N VAL A 139 8.01 -18.02 2.11
CA VAL A 139 7.82 -16.57 1.93
C VAL A 139 6.82 -16.08 2.97
N GLY A 140 7.27 -15.15 3.81
CA GLY A 140 6.38 -14.45 4.73
C GLY A 140 5.89 -13.14 4.13
N VAL A 141 4.61 -12.87 4.32
CA VAL A 141 3.99 -11.55 4.12
C VAL A 141 3.35 -11.15 5.43
N SER A 142 3.64 -9.94 5.89
CA SER A 142 3.02 -9.37 7.08
C SER A 142 2.64 -7.92 6.85
N PHE A 143 1.65 -7.44 7.58
CA PHE A 143 1.22 -6.05 7.60
C PHE A 143 1.54 -5.45 8.95
N VAL A 144 2.09 -4.22 8.94
CA VAL A 144 2.48 -3.49 10.15
C VAL A 144 1.96 -2.06 10.04
N HIS A 145 1.24 -1.57 11.04
CA HIS A 145 0.73 -0.20 11.05
C HIS A 145 0.46 0.26 12.49
N GLU A 146 0.55 1.57 12.75
CA GLU A 146 0.25 2.14 14.05
C GLU A 146 -1.24 2.12 14.40
N ASP A 147 -2.13 2.17 13.40
CA ASP A 147 -3.58 2.11 13.61
C ASP A 147 -4.09 0.67 13.42
N GLU A 148 -4.53 0.07 14.51
CA GLU A 148 -5.15 -1.25 14.57
C GLU A 148 -6.34 -1.41 13.60
N ARG A 149 -7.14 -0.34 13.43
CA ARG A 149 -8.35 -0.36 12.60
C ARG A 149 -8.02 -0.57 11.12
N LEU A 150 -6.91 0.02 10.65
CA LEU A 150 -6.44 -0.22 9.29
C LEU A 150 -6.10 -1.70 9.09
N LEU A 151 -5.38 -2.30 10.03
CA LEU A 151 -5.02 -3.73 9.93
C LEU A 151 -6.24 -4.64 9.98
N ARG A 152 -7.25 -4.32 10.79
CA ARG A 152 -8.55 -5.02 10.77
C ARG A 152 -9.27 -4.88 9.43
N THR A 153 -9.14 -3.72 8.79
CA THR A 153 -9.68 -3.52 7.43
C THR A 153 -8.92 -4.37 6.41
N VAL A 154 -7.58 -4.48 6.53
CA VAL A 154 -6.78 -5.38 5.68
C VAL A 154 -7.22 -6.84 5.88
N GLN A 155 -7.44 -7.31 7.12
CA GLN A 155 -7.94 -8.64 7.41
C GLN A 155 -9.30 -8.88 6.73
N SER A 156 -10.23 -7.93 6.82
CA SER A 156 -11.54 -8.02 6.15
C SER A 156 -11.44 -8.09 4.62
N LEU A 157 -10.46 -7.41 4.03
CA LEU A 157 -10.18 -7.50 2.59
C LEU A 157 -9.60 -8.86 2.20
N LEU A 158 -8.75 -9.47 3.06
CA LEU A 158 -8.25 -10.83 2.87
C LEU A 158 -9.38 -11.87 2.97
N ASP A 159 -10.29 -11.71 3.93
CA ASP A 159 -11.49 -12.58 4.07
C ASP A 159 -12.41 -12.53 2.84
N SER A 160 -12.45 -11.38 2.17
CA SER A 160 -13.26 -11.15 0.96
C SER A 160 -12.54 -11.55 -0.34
N ALA A 161 -11.24 -11.87 -0.27
CA ALA A 161 -10.46 -12.23 -1.44
C ALA A 161 -10.94 -13.57 -2.05
N PRO A 162 -10.85 -13.74 -3.38
CA PRO A 162 -11.23 -15.00 -4.03
C PRO A 162 -10.16 -16.10 -3.89
N VAL A 163 -9.09 -15.84 -3.14
CA VAL A 163 -8.02 -16.78 -2.78
C VAL A 163 -8.03 -16.99 -1.28
N ASP A 164 -7.76 -18.22 -0.86
CA ASP A 164 -7.63 -18.52 0.57
C ASP A 164 -6.32 -17.92 1.09
N ALA A 165 -6.44 -17.00 2.03
CA ALA A 165 -5.31 -16.26 2.59
C ALA A 165 -5.44 -16.14 4.11
N PRO A 166 -5.39 -17.26 4.85
CA PRO A 166 -5.45 -17.25 6.30
C PRO A 166 -4.32 -16.41 6.90
N TYR A 167 -4.58 -15.81 8.04
CA TYR A 167 -3.66 -14.90 8.72
C TYR A 167 -3.70 -15.09 10.24
N ASP A 168 -2.64 -14.65 10.90
CA ASP A 168 -2.52 -14.68 12.35
C ASP A 168 -3.44 -13.64 13.03
N ASP A 169 -3.67 -13.85 14.31
CA ASP A 169 -4.29 -12.82 15.16
C ASP A 169 -3.43 -11.55 15.18
N LEU A 170 -4.11 -10.42 15.32
CA LEU A 170 -3.43 -9.13 15.46
C LEU A 170 -2.64 -9.08 16.75
N ALA A 171 -1.36 -8.71 16.67
CA ALA A 171 -0.44 -8.64 17.80
C ALA A 171 0.23 -7.26 17.90
N ASP A 172 0.68 -6.90 19.10
CA ASP A 172 1.45 -5.69 19.35
C ASP A 172 2.86 -5.79 18.74
N ALA A 173 3.33 -4.69 18.20
CA ALA A 173 4.69 -4.50 17.70
C ALA A 173 5.30 -3.22 18.29
N SER A 174 6.62 -3.06 18.19
CA SER A 174 7.30 -1.84 18.66
C SER A 174 6.82 -0.55 17.97
N SER A 175 6.27 -0.67 16.76
CA SER A 175 5.77 0.43 15.92
C SER A 175 4.26 0.40 15.70
N GLY A 176 3.50 -0.21 16.62
CA GLY A 176 2.05 -0.33 16.53
C GLY A 176 1.58 -1.77 16.58
N TYR A 177 0.88 -2.23 15.55
CA TYR A 177 0.29 -3.57 15.46
C TYR A 177 0.81 -4.29 14.22
N TRP A 178 0.73 -5.63 14.24
CA TRP A 178 1.08 -6.45 13.08
C TRP A 178 0.28 -7.75 13.03
N PHE A 179 0.20 -8.35 11.86
CA PHE A 179 -0.20 -9.73 11.65
C PHE A 179 0.50 -10.30 10.42
N GLY A 180 0.67 -11.62 10.36
CA GLY A 180 1.23 -12.36 9.23
C GLY A 180 0.16 -13.09 8.45
N VAL A 181 0.34 -13.25 7.15
CA VAL A 181 -0.40 -14.19 6.31
C VAL A 181 0.28 -15.54 6.38
N ALA A 182 -0.49 -16.63 6.40
CA ALA A 182 0.05 -18.00 6.41
C ALA A 182 0.99 -18.22 5.21
N ASP A 183 2.18 -18.75 5.47
CA ASP A 183 3.26 -18.80 4.47
C ASP A 183 2.88 -19.61 3.23
N ASP A 184 2.11 -20.66 3.37
CA ASP A 184 1.60 -21.52 2.28
C ASP A 184 0.56 -20.83 1.40
N ALA A 185 -0.13 -19.80 1.91
CA ALA A 185 -1.10 -19.01 1.15
C ALA A 185 -0.44 -17.85 0.37
N VAL A 186 0.78 -17.44 0.74
CA VAL A 186 1.44 -16.28 0.13
C VAL A 186 1.61 -16.39 -1.39
N PRO A 187 1.97 -17.54 -1.99
CA PRO A 187 2.10 -17.66 -3.45
C PRO A 187 0.81 -17.32 -4.21
N ASP A 188 -0.34 -17.82 -3.75
CA ASP A 188 -1.63 -17.60 -4.40
C ASP A 188 -2.13 -16.17 -4.18
N LEU A 189 -1.93 -15.64 -2.97
CA LEU A 189 -2.21 -14.24 -2.67
C LEU A 189 -1.36 -13.30 -3.55
N ALA A 190 -0.07 -13.60 -3.73
CA ALA A 190 0.83 -12.80 -4.56
C ALA A 190 0.41 -12.78 -6.02
N ASP A 191 0.05 -13.94 -6.57
CA ASP A 191 -0.43 -14.06 -7.95
C ASP A 191 -1.72 -13.26 -8.14
N TRP A 192 -2.68 -13.42 -7.23
CA TRP A 192 -3.95 -12.71 -7.30
C TRP A 192 -3.80 -11.20 -7.13
N VAL A 193 -3.07 -10.74 -6.12
CA VAL A 193 -2.98 -9.29 -5.82
C VAL A 193 -2.28 -8.52 -6.94
N TYR A 194 -1.34 -9.15 -7.67
CA TYR A 194 -0.62 -8.51 -8.80
C TYR A 194 -1.16 -8.88 -10.18
N ASP A 195 -2.21 -9.69 -10.28
CA ASP A 195 -2.84 -10.01 -11.57
C ASP A 195 -3.31 -8.74 -12.29
N GLY A 196 -3.03 -8.64 -13.61
CA GLY A 196 -3.37 -7.48 -14.45
C GLY A 196 -2.60 -6.19 -14.10
N SER A 197 -1.66 -6.21 -13.14
CA SER A 197 -0.95 -4.99 -12.72
C SER A 197 -0.02 -4.42 -13.80
N GLU A 198 0.55 -5.26 -14.67
CA GLU A 198 1.45 -4.79 -15.75
C GLU A 198 0.69 -3.98 -16.80
N GLU A 199 -0.54 -4.35 -17.08
CA GLU A 199 -1.40 -3.66 -18.06
C GLU A 199 -1.81 -2.27 -17.57
N THR A 200 -2.08 -2.16 -16.28
CA THR A 200 -2.54 -0.91 -15.66
C THR A 200 -1.40 -0.03 -15.15
N GLY A 201 -0.23 -0.61 -14.87
CA GLY A 201 0.89 0.08 -14.23
C GLY A 201 0.61 0.44 -12.75
N LEU A 202 -0.46 -0.09 -12.14
CA LEU A 202 -0.83 0.18 -10.75
C LEU A 202 -0.07 -0.73 -9.78
N PHE A 203 1.22 -0.50 -9.64
CA PHE A 203 2.08 -1.24 -8.71
C PHE A 203 3.43 -0.54 -8.51
N ALA A 204 4.12 -0.86 -7.41
CA ALA A 204 5.50 -0.49 -7.15
C ALA A 204 6.45 -1.60 -7.66
N PRO A 205 7.24 -1.35 -8.73
CA PRO A 205 8.09 -2.37 -9.35
C PRO A 205 9.07 -3.05 -8.39
N SER A 206 9.62 -2.31 -7.43
CA SER A 206 10.55 -2.84 -6.43
C SER A 206 9.86 -3.86 -5.51
N ARG A 207 8.67 -3.54 -5.00
CA ARG A 207 7.86 -4.39 -4.11
C ARG A 207 7.40 -5.66 -4.83
N ARG A 208 6.80 -5.50 -6.00
CA ARG A 208 6.36 -6.63 -6.83
C ARG A 208 7.51 -7.57 -7.17
N ARG A 209 8.67 -7.02 -7.57
CA ARG A 209 9.87 -7.81 -7.88
C ARG A 209 10.35 -8.61 -6.66
N LYS A 210 10.36 -7.97 -5.46
CA LYS A 210 10.76 -8.63 -4.22
C LYS A 210 9.85 -9.82 -3.93
N LEU A 211 8.54 -9.63 -3.93
CA LEU A 211 7.58 -10.68 -3.66
C LEU A 211 7.67 -11.82 -4.68
N ARG A 212 7.66 -11.50 -5.97
CA ARG A 212 7.77 -12.48 -7.05
C ARG A 212 9.04 -13.32 -6.96
N LYS A 213 10.21 -12.70 -6.76
CA LYS A 213 11.47 -13.43 -6.57
C LYS A 213 11.47 -14.32 -5.35
N SER A 214 10.79 -13.93 -4.28
CA SER A 214 10.67 -14.76 -3.08
C SER A 214 9.77 -15.96 -3.34
N VAL A 215 8.63 -15.77 -3.99
CA VAL A 215 7.70 -16.85 -4.36
C VAL A 215 8.35 -17.83 -5.36
N GLU A 216 9.12 -17.35 -6.35
CA GLU A 216 9.85 -18.19 -7.32
C GLU A 216 10.88 -19.13 -6.67
N ARG A 217 11.31 -18.87 -5.43
CA ARG A 217 12.28 -19.72 -4.68
C ARG A 217 11.61 -20.86 -3.95
N VAL A 218 10.32 -20.76 -3.66
CA VAL A 218 9.57 -21.76 -2.88
C VAL A 218 8.64 -22.62 -3.74
N ARG A 219 8.54 -22.34 -5.04
CA ARG A 219 7.87 -23.15 -6.06
C ARG A 219 8.85 -24.09 -6.75
#